data_62e236067f3debbe2314f4780ed3bd9b
#
_entry.id   62e236067f3debbe2314f4780ed3bd9b
#
_cell.length_a   1.000
_cell.length_b   1.000
_cell.length_c   1.000
_cell.angle_alpha   90.00
_cell.angle_beta   90.00
_cell.angle_gamma   90.00
#
_symmetry.space_group_name_H-M   'P 1'
#
loop_
_entity.id
_entity.type
_entity.pdbx_description
1 polymer ?
#
loop_
_entity_poly.entity_id
_entity_poly.type
_entity_poly.pdbx_seq_one_letter_code
_entity_poly.pdbx_strand_id
1 'polypeptide(L)'
;MKVMKYLIVTLLIGLTHSQSSNLKITILSTMVADYDYIGEWGFSALVESDDNKVLFDTGFRPRTVLENADSLGIDLSTVEHVFLSHNHMDHAGGLLYLRRKLMKTNPSAIRYVHVGKGIFSERISNGINKNTLTTIKNELESSGIVFIFHEKPKEIFPNIWTTGIVPRKYNERNWSGYREILIDGKKVEDNIPEDQSLVINT
;
A
#
# COMPACT_ATOMS: atom_id res chain seq x y z
N MET A 1 57.26 30.55 24.83
CA MET A 1 56.50 29.46 24.19
C MET A 1 55.02 29.57 24.61
N LYS A 2 54.15 30.01 23.69
CA LYS A 2 52.70 30.08 23.96
C LYS A 2 52.09 28.73 23.53
N VAL A 3 51.53 28.00 24.49
CA VAL A 3 50.77 26.77 24.18
C VAL A 3 49.38 27.16 23.78
N MET A 4 49.05 26.93 22.52
CA MET A 4 47.71 27.15 21.97
C MET A 4 46.85 25.94 22.32
N LYS A 5 45.87 26.14 23.20
CA LYS A 5 44.87 25.10 23.52
C LYS A 5 43.81 25.06 22.45
N TYR A 6 43.73 23.96 21.68
CA TYR A 6 42.64 23.71 20.75
C TYR A 6 41.43 23.18 21.51
N LEU A 7 40.32 23.90 21.45
CA LEU A 7 39.03 23.46 21.93
C LEU A 7 38.36 22.61 20.84
N ILE A 8 38.30 21.28 21.04
CA ILE A 8 37.55 20.40 20.15
C ILE A 8 36.09 20.43 20.60
N VAL A 9 35.25 21.11 19.83
CA VAL A 9 33.79 21.05 20.02
C VAL A 9 33.27 19.85 19.23
N THR A 10 32.93 18.79 19.93
CA THR A 10 32.27 17.62 19.35
C THR A 10 30.79 17.93 19.27
N LEU A 11 30.30 18.20 18.04
CA LEU A 11 28.87 18.35 17.78
C LEU A 11 28.21 16.95 17.77
N LEU A 12 27.58 16.57 18.86
CA LEU A 12 26.70 15.40 18.93
C LEU A 12 25.40 15.76 18.18
N ILE A 13 25.30 15.36 16.93
CA ILE A 13 24.03 15.34 16.21
C ILE A 13 23.24 14.15 16.74
N GLY A 14 22.38 14.39 17.72
CA GLY A 14 21.39 13.43 18.15
C GLY A 14 20.40 13.21 17.01
N LEU A 15 20.36 12.01 16.45
CA LEU A 15 19.26 11.57 15.61
C LEU A 15 18.03 11.42 16.50
N THR A 16 17.27 12.49 16.67
CA THR A 16 15.95 12.40 17.30
C THR A 16 15.03 11.74 16.30
N HIS A 17 14.69 10.49 16.52
CA HIS A 17 13.55 9.88 15.87
C HIS A 17 12.30 10.59 16.42
N SER A 18 11.72 11.47 15.62
CA SER A 18 10.43 12.06 15.96
C SER A 18 9.37 10.97 15.84
N GLN A 19 8.59 10.74 16.88
CA GLN A 19 7.39 9.92 16.81
C GLN A 19 6.28 10.72 16.13
N SER A 20 5.36 10.04 15.43
CA SER A 20 4.15 10.69 14.92
C SER A 20 3.33 11.23 16.08
N SER A 21 3.02 12.51 16.07
CA SER A 21 2.24 13.16 17.13
C SER A 21 0.74 13.02 16.93
N ASN A 22 0.29 12.82 15.69
CA ASN A 22 -1.11 12.67 15.31
C ASN A 22 -1.28 11.50 14.34
N LEU A 23 -1.79 10.38 14.83
CA LEU A 23 -2.16 9.24 14.00
C LEU A 23 -3.69 9.09 13.99
N LYS A 24 -4.28 9.07 12.79
CA LYS A 24 -5.68 8.73 12.57
C LYS A 24 -5.78 7.64 11.52
N ILE A 25 -6.53 6.58 11.83
CA ILE A 25 -6.83 5.51 10.89
C ILE A 25 -8.35 5.45 10.70
N THR A 26 -8.80 5.64 9.46
CA THR A 26 -10.21 5.57 9.11
C THR A 26 -10.44 4.37 8.20
N ILE A 27 -11.23 3.41 8.64
CA ILE A 27 -11.60 2.24 7.83
C ILE A 27 -12.63 2.68 6.79
N LEU A 28 -12.32 2.46 5.51
CA LEU A 28 -13.16 2.84 4.37
C LEU A 28 -13.83 1.63 3.69
N SER A 29 -13.31 0.42 3.89
CA SER A 29 -13.92 -0.81 3.39
C SER A 29 -13.62 -1.96 4.36
N THR A 30 -14.66 -2.68 4.75
CA THR A 30 -14.62 -3.89 5.57
C THR A 30 -15.92 -4.66 5.40
N MET A 31 -15.98 -5.92 5.87
CA MET A 31 -17.17 -6.77 5.76
C MET A 31 -18.35 -6.26 6.60
N VAL A 32 -18.06 -5.52 7.66
CA VAL A 32 -19.11 -4.97 8.57
C VAL A 32 -19.13 -3.46 8.43
N ALA A 33 -20.28 -2.91 8.11
CA ALA A 33 -20.52 -1.47 8.03
C ALA A 33 -21.75 -1.10 8.83
N ASP A 34 -21.81 0.13 9.34
CA ASP A 34 -22.98 0.71 9.93
C ASP A 34 -24.00 1.12 8.84
N TYR A 35 -25.19 1.49 9.25
CA TYR A 35 -26.37 1.71 8.41
C TYR A 35 -26.11 2.63 7.20
N ASP A 36 -25.31 3.68 7.37
CA ASP A 36 -25.05 4.70 6.35
C ASP A 36 -23.86 4.37 5.44
N TYR A 37 -23.23 3.20 5.61
CA TYR A 37 -22.02 2.83 4.89
C TYR A 37 -22.16 1.50 4.16
N ILE A 38 -21.28 1.27 3.19
CA ILE A 38 -21.29 0.05 2.38
C ILE A 38 -20.25 -0.93 2.92
N GLY A 39 -20.72 -2.09 3.39
CA GLY A 39 -19.86 -3.25 3.68
C GLY A 39 -19.61 -4.09 2.44
N GLU A 40 -18.41 -4.68 2.37
CA GLU A 40 -18.05 -5.61 1.30
C GLU A 40 -16.99 -6.62 1.76
N TRP A 41 -16.82 -7.68 1.01
CA TRP A 41 -15.67 -8.56 1.17
C TRP A 41 -14.43 -7.87 0.61
N GLY A 42 -13.79 -7.05 1.43
CA GLY A 42 -12.64 -6.25 1.04
C GLY A 42 -12.11 -5.41 2.18
N PHE A 43 -10.95 -4.83 1.99
CA PHE A 43 -10.35 -3.95 2.98
C PHE A 43 -9.82 -2.67 2.35
N SER A 44 -10.02 -1.56 3.05
CA SER A 44 -9.33 -0.30 2.79
C SER A 44 -9.33 0.57 4.05
N ALA A 45 -8.22 1.26 4.28
CA ALA A 45 -8.08 2.21 5.38
C ALA A 45 -7.30 3.46 4.93
N LEU A 46 -7.79 4.64 5.27
CA LEU A 46 -7.00 5.86 5.17
C LEU A 46 -6.15 6.01 6.42
N VAL A 47 -4.85 6.05 6.26
CA VAL A 47 -3.85 6.32 7.30
C VAL A 47 -3.40 7.77 7.15
N GLU A 48 -3.64 8.57 8.18
CA GLU A 48 -3.20 9.96 8.30
C GLU A 48 -2.22 10.04 9.48
N SER A 49 -0.98 10.44 9.20
CA SER A 49 0.08 10.56 10.21
C SER A 49 0.78 11.88 10.01
N ASP A 50 0.59 12.80 10.93
CA ASP A 50 0.96 14.20 10.80
C ASP A 50 0.45 14.78 9.45
N ASP A 51 1.35 15.25 8.56
CA ASP A 51 0.96 15.79 7.24
C ASP A 51 0.88 14.74 6.13
N ASN A 52 1.14 13.47 6.43
CA ASN A 52 1.18 12.40 5.44
C ASN A 52 -0.13 11.62 5.40
N LYS A 53 -0.57 11.28 4.18
CA LYS A 53 -1.75 10.46 3.94
C LYS A 53 -1.42 9.30 3.02
N VAL A 54 -1.82 8.10 3.42
CA VAL A 54 -1.66 6.88 2.64
C VAL A 54 -2.98 6.11 2.65
N LEU A 55 -3.50 5.78 1.48
CA LEU A 55 -4.60 4.85 1.35
C LEU A 55 -4.04 3.43 1.37
N PHE A 56 -4.31 2.68 2.43
CA PHE A 56 -3.94 1.27 2.55
C PHE A 56 -5.05 0.42 1.94
N ASP A 57 -4.74 -0.30 0.87
CA ASP A 57 -5.65 -1.08 0.03
C ASP A 57 -6.85 -0.26 -0.52
N THR A 58 -7.60 -0.84 -1.45
CA THR A 58 -8.64 -0.12 -2.20
C THR A 58 -9.98 -0.84 -2.26
N GLY A 59 -10.18 -1.86 -1.40
CA GLY A 59 -11.41 -2.62 -1.35
C GLY A 59 -11.62 -3.53 -2.56
N PHE A 60 -12.79 -4.14 -2.63
CA PHE A 60 -13.15 -5.10 -3.67
C PHE A 60 -13.93 -4.45 -4.83
N ARG A 61 -15.04 -3.78 -4.51
CA ARG A 61 -15.84 -3.15 -5.54
C ARG A 61 -15.27 -1.80 -5.93
N PRO A 62 -15.38 -1.41 -7.21
CA PRO A 62 -14.75 -0.17 -7.69
C PRO A 62 -15.13 1.10 -6.92
N ARG A 63 -16.34 1.16 -6.36
CA ARG A 63 -16.92 2.39 -5.83
C ARG A 63 -16.98 2.47 -4.31
N THR A 64 -16.94 1.34 -3.60
CA THR A 64 -17.20 1.28 -2.15
C THR A 64 -16.34 2.24 -1.35
N VAL A 65 -15.02 2.24 -1.60
CA VAL A 65 -14.08 3.10 -0.86
C VAL A 65 -14.39 4.59 -1.07
N LEU A 66 -14.71 4.99 -2.32
CA LEU A 66 -15.04 6.39 -2.59
C LEU A 66 -16.38 6.78 -1.98
N GLU A 67 -17.42 5.95 -2.12
CA GLU A 67 -18.76 6.23 -1.59
C GLU A 67 -18.74 6.32 -0.06
N ASN A 68 -17.99 5.45 0.62
CA ASN A 68 -17.81 5.53 2.08
C ASN A 68 -16.99 6.77 2.50
N ALA A 69 -15.94 7.11 1.75
CA ALA A 69 -15.17 8.34 2.01
C ALA A 69 -16.05 9.59 1.86
N ASP A 70 -16.85 9.67 0.80
CA ASP A 70 -17.78 10.77 0.55
C ASP A 70 -18.81 10.89 1.69
N SER A 71 -19.38 9.75 2.15
CA SER A 71 -20.31 9.70 3.28
C SER A 71 -19.68 10.16 4.60
N LEU A 72 -18.38 9.95 4.77
CA LEU A 72 -17.60 10.42 5.93
C LEU A 72 -17.11 11.88 5.78
N GLY A 73 -17.36 12.53 4.65
CA GLY A 73 -16.82 13.86 4.34
C GLY A 73 -15.30 13.89 4.11
N ILE A 74 -14.72 12.76 3.68
CA ILE A 74 -13.29 12.63 3.43
C ILE A 74 -13.01 12.84 1.94
N ASP A 75 -12.19 13.85 1.65
CA ASP A 75 -11.73 14.12 0.28
C ASP A 75 -10.50 13.28 -0.07
N LEU A 76 -10.71 12.16 -0.77
CA LEU A 76 -9.62 11.30 -1.27
C LEU A 76 -8.84 11.91 -2.44
N SER A 77 -9.27 13.04 -3.03
CA SER A 77 -8.49 13.70 -4.08
C SER A 77 -7.18 14.29 -3.55
N THR A 78 -7.07 14.47 -2.23
CA THR A 78 -5.85 14.92 -1.54
C THR A 78 -4.83 13.81 -1.27
N VAL A 79 -5.19 12.54 -1.51
CA VAL A 79 -4.35 11.38 -1.26
C VAL A 79 -3.59 11.01 -2.52
N GLU A 80 -2.26 11.16 -2.51
CA GLU A 80 -1.41 10.85 -3.67
C GLU A 80 -0.88 9.41 -3.64
N HIS A 81 -0.74 8.83 -2.44
CA HIS A 81 -0.08 7.56 -2.21
C HIS A 81 -1.07 6.46 -1.79
N VAL A 82 -0.98 5.33 -2.49
CA VAL A 82 -1.67 4.08 -2.14
C VAL A 82 -0.64 3.03 -1.77
N PHE A 83 -0.94 2.23 -0.79
CA PHE A 83 -0.16 1.07 -0.39
C PHE A 83 -1.01 -0.18 -0.59
N LEU A 84 -0.64 -1.06 -1.52
CA LEU A 84 -1.31 -2.35 -1.68
C LEU A 84 -0.56 -3.42 -0.88
N SER A 85 -1.28 -4.08 0.01
CA SER A 85 -0.74 -5.18 0.81
C SER A 85 -0.32 -6.36 -0.06
N HIS A 86 -1.17 -6.74 -1.01
CA HIS A 86 -0.94 -7.84 -1.96
C HIS A 86 -1.89 -7.70 -3.17
N ASN A 87 -1.89 -8.69 -4.09
CA ASN A 87 -2.57 -8.58 -5.38
C ASN A 87 -4.04 -9.03 -5.41
N HIS A 88 -4.62 -9.49 -4.32
CA HIS A 88 -6.01 -9.94 -4.33
C HIS A 88 -6.98 -8.80 -4.61
N MET A 89 -8.07 -9.11 -5.32
CA MET A 89 -9.00 -8.08 -5.79
C MET A 89 -9.82 -7.45 -4.68
N ASP A 90 -10.01 -8.13 -3.56
CA ASP A 90 -10.63 -7.59 -2.34
C ASP A 90 -9.75 -6.53 -1.63
N HIS A 91 -8.51 -6.34 -2.12
CA HIS A 91 -7.57 -5.30 -1.68
C HIS A 91 -7.24 -4.29 -2.78
N ALA A 92 -7.30 -4.70 -4.05
CA ALA A 92 -6.86 -3.89 -5.19
C ALA A 92 -8.00 -3.49 -6.15
N GLY A 93 -9.24 -3.93 -5.90
CA GLY A 93 -10.36 -3.81 -6.83
C GLY A 93 -10.80 -2.38 -7.15
N GLY A 94 -10.68 -1.48 -6.19
CA GLY A 94 -11.03 -0.07 -6.37
C GLY A 94 -9.98 0.80 -7.07
N LEU A 95 -8.72 0.32 -7.19
CA LEU A 95 -7.58 1.16 -7.58
C LEU A 95 -7.79 1.93 -8.88
N LEU A 96 -8.15 1.24 -9.96
CA LEU A 96 -8.31 1.87 -11.28
C LEU A 96 -9.47 2.88 -11.29
N TYR A 97 -10.57 2.55 -10.63
CA TYR A 97 -11.71 3.45 -10.52
C TYR A 97 -11.38 4.70 -9.73
N LEU A 98 -10.78 4.55 -8.54
CA LEU A 98 -10.34 5.67 -7.70
C LEU A 98 -9.41 6.60 -8.49
N ARG A 99 -8.38 6.04 -9.13
CA ARG A 99 -7.47 6.82 -9.97
C ARG A 99 -8.20 7.60 -11.05
N ARG A 100 -9.00 6.92 -11.89
CA ARG A 100 -9.72 7.55 -13.00
C ARG A 100 -10.74 8.61 -12.54
N LYS A 101 -11.32 8.44 -11.36
CA LYS A 101 -12.30 9.37 -10.84
C LYS A 101 -11.62 10.61 -10.24
N LEU A 102 -10.65 10.40 -9.36
CA LEU A 102 -10.03 11.47 -8.56
C LEU A 102 -9.01 12.29 -9.35
N MET A 103 -8.32 11.70 -10.34
CA MET A 103 -7.39 12.44 -11.19
C MET A 103 -8.05 13.58 -11.98
N LYS A 104 -9.38 13.57 -12.13
CA LYS A 104 -10.12 14.65 -12.79
C LYS A 104 -10.15 15.92 -11.93
N THR A 105 -10.11 15.77 -10.62
CA THR A 105 -10.08 16.87 -9.66
C THR A 105 -8.63 17.24 -9.32
N ASN A 106 -7.80 16.24 -9.04
CA ASN A 106 -6.37 16.43 -8.76
C ASN A 106 -5.54 15.39 -9.55
N PRO A 107 -4.75 15.80 -10.56
CA PRO A 107 -3.91 14.90 -11.35
C PRO A 107 -2.91 14.06 -10.53
N SER A 108 -2.55 14.50 -9.32
CA SER A 108 -1.68 13.76 -8.41
C SER A 108 -2.41 12.74 -7.55
N ALA A 109 -3.75 12.77 -7.47
CA ALA A 109 -4.51 11.84 -6.64
C ALA A 109 -4.28 10.37 -7.06
N ILE A 110 -4.05 9.49 -6.07
CA ILE A 110 -3.88 8.05 -6.29
C ILE A 110 -2.83 7.75 -7.38
N ARG A 111 -1.73 8.49 -7.36
CA ARG A 111 -0.71 8.41 -8.41
C ARG A 111 0.40 7.41 -8.09
N TYR A 112 0.87 7.39 -6.85
CA TYR A 112 1.99 6.56 -6.45
C TYR A 112 1.48 5.32 -5.70
N VAL A 113 1.74 4.13 -6.25
CA VAL A 113 1.25 2.88 -5.70
C VAL A 113 2.42 2.04 -5.21
N HIS A 114 2.54 1.91 -3.89
CA HIS A 114 3.55 1.12 -3.21
C HIS A 114 3.13 -0.35 -3.21
N VAL A 115 3.97 -1.22 -3.75
CA VAL A 115 3.67 -2.64 -3.94
C VAL A 115 4.86 -3.53 -3.58
N GLY A 116 4.60 -4.73 -3.13
CA GLY A 116 5.63 -5.76 -2.98
C GLY A 116 6.14 -6.23 -4.35
N LYS A 117 7.44 -6.52 -4.45
CA LYS A 117 8.02 -7.11 -5.65
C LYS A 117 7.35 -8.47 -5.92
N GLY A 118 6.88 -8.67 -7.14
CA GLY A 118 6.15 -9.89 -7.53
C GLY A 118 4.64 -9.70 -7.67
N ILE A 119 4.10 -8.51 -7.35
CA ILE A 119 2.65 -8.25 -7.43
C ILE A 119 2.05 -8.53 -8.83
N PHE A 120 2.86 -8.39 -9.88
CA PHE A 120 2.48 -8.69 -11.26
C PHE A 120 2.91 -10.08 -11.74
N SER A 121 3.45 -10.93 -10.86
CA SER A 121 3.80 -12.31 -11.26
C SER A 121 2.57 -13.07 -11.73
N GLU A 122 2.74 -13.90 -12.76
CA GLU A 122 1.63 -14.67 -13.31
C GLU A 122 1.15 -15.73 -12.32
N ARG A 123 -0.16 -15.79 -12.13
CA ARG A 123 -0.85 -16.76 -11.29
C ARG A 123 -1.69 -17.67 -12.16
N ILE A 124 -1.20 -18.88 -12.37
CA ILE A 124 -1.77 -19.79 -13.35
C ILE A 124 -2.82 -20.72 -12.69
N SER A 125 -4.01 -20.70 -13.25
CA SER A 125 -5.06 -21.66 -12.91
C SER A 125 -5.68 -22.17 -14.20
N ASN A 126 -5.66 -23.48 -14.41
CA ASN A 126 -6.13 -24.12 -15.66
C ASN A 126 -5.50 -23.52 -16.92
N GLY A 127 -4.21 -23.24 -16.90
CA GLY A 127 -3.47 -22.65 -18.01
C GLY A 127 -3.74 -21.16 -18.27
N ILE A 128 -4.54 -20.48 -17.45
CA ILE A 128 -4.91 -19.08 -17.61
C ILE A 128 -4.29 -18.26 -16.50
N ASN A 129 -3.66 -17.13 -16.84
CA ASN A 129 -3.22 -16.17 -15.82
C ASN A 129 -4.44 -15.51 -15.16
N LYS A 130 -4.55 -15.66 -13.84
CA LYS A 130 -5.62 -15.14 -12.99
C LYS A 130 -5.22 -13.90 -12.21
N ASN A 131 -4.01 -13.39 -12.40
CA ASN A 131 -3.61 -12.14 -11.80
C ASN A 131 -4.28 -10.97 -12.53
N THR A 132 -5.37 -10.46 -11.98
CA THR A 132 -6.15 -9.37 -12.58
C THR A 132 -5.33 -8.08 -12.69
N LEU A 133 -4.46 -7.78 -11.71
CA LEU A 133 -3.59 -6.60 -11.78
C LEU A 133 -2.67 -6.64 -13.00
N THR A 134 -2.18 -7.82 -13.39
CA THR A 134 -1.38 -7.98 -14.62
C THR A 134 -2.20 -7.63 -15.86
N THR A 135 -3.48 -8.04 -15.91
CA THR A 135 -4.34 -7.79 -17.08
C THR A 135 -4.69 -6.31 -17.26
N ILE A 136 -4.81 -5.55 -16.17
CA ILE A 136 -5.15 -4.12 -16.20
C ILE A 136 -3.92 -3.21 -16.00
N LYS A 137 -2.71 -3.78 -15.94
CA LYS A 137 -1.47 -3.02 -15.68
C LYS A 137 -1.29 -1.85 -16.64
N ASN A 138 -1.45 -2.10 -17.93
CA ASN A 138 -1.31 -1.06 -18.96
C ASN A 138 -2.35 0.07 -18.80
N GLU A 139 -3.57 -0.25 -18.35
CA GLU A 139 -4.59 0.76 -18.08
C GLU A 139 -4.24 1.60 -16.84
N LEU A 140 -3.70 0.96 -15.80
CA LEU A 140 -3.22 1.64 -14.60
C LEU A 140 -2.08 2.61 -14.95
N GLU A 141 -1.06 2.14 -15.66
CA GLU A 141 0.08 2.97 -16.10
C GLU A 141 -0.36 4.10 -17.05
N SER A 142 -1.27 3.82 -17.99
CA SER A 142 -1.82 4.84 -18.89
C SER A 142 -2.65 5.90 -18.18
N SER A 143 -3.21 5.58 -17.01
CA SER A 143 -3.87 6.57 -16.14
C SER A 143 -2.88 7.45 -15.36
N GLY A 144 -1.58 7.24 -15.52
CA GLY A 144 -0.51 7.97 -14.85
C GLY A 144 -0.12 7.42 -13.49
N ILE A 145 -0.53 6.19 -13.15
CA ILE A 145 -0.05 5.49 -11.96
C ILE A 145 1.44 5.14 -12.13
N VAL A 146 2.19 5.37 -11.05
CA VAL A 146 3.59 5.00 -10.91
C VAL A 146 3.71 3.96 -9.81
N PHE A 147 4.14 2.74 -10.16
CA PHE A 147 4.37 1.68 -9.17
C PHE A 147 5.74 1.81 -8.52
N ILE A 148 5.77 1.77 -7.19
CA ILE A 148 6.98 1.81 -6.36
C ILE A 148 7.13 0.44 -5.70
N PHE A 149 8.15 -0.32 -6.12
CA PHE A 149 8.37 -1.69 -5.67
C PHE A 149 9.21 -1.75 -4.40
N HIS A 150 8.79 -2.58 -3.46
CA HIS A 150 9.49 -2.84 -2.20
C HIS A 150 9.85 -4.31 -2.06
N GLU A 151 11.10 -4.58 -1.70
CA GLU A 151 11.62 -5.92 -1.35
C GLU A 151 11.99 -6.02 0.13
N LYS A 152 12.45 -4.90 0.69
CA LYS A 152 13.02 -4.82 2.04
C LYS A 152 12.32 -3.73 2.83
N PRO A 153 12.38 -3.78 4.16
CA PRO A 153 11.88 -2.69 5.00
C PRO A 153 12.47 -1.35 4.57
N LYS A 154 11.60 -0.36 4.43
CA LYS A 154 11.98 1.00 4.02
C LYS A 154 11.01 2.02 4.60
N GLU A 155 11.53 3.14 5.07
CA GLU A 155 10.73 4.31 5.40
C GLU A 155 10.19 4.93 4.10
N ILE A 156 8.87 5.10 4.00
CA ILE A 156 8.20 5.70 2.84
C ILE A 156 7.81 7.15 3.10
N PHE A 157 7.50 7.46 4.35
CA PHE A 157 7.31 8.81 4.89
C PHE A 157 7.87 8.84 6.31
N PRO A 158 8.13 10.02 6.90
CA PRO A 158 8.51 10.10 8.30
C PRO A 158 7.58 9.27 9.19
N ASN A 159 8.15 8.33 9.94
CA ASN A 159 7.44 7.39 10.83
C ASN A 159 6.51 6.36 10.16
N ILE A 160 6.44 6.31 8.84
CA ILE A 160 5.67 5.29 8.10
C ILE A 160 6.61 4.42 7.27
N TRP A 161 6.62 3.13 7.56
CA TRP A 161 7.51 2.15 6.95
C TRP A 161 6.73 1.07 6.22
N THR A 162 7.29 0.56 5.12
CA THR A 162 6.90 -0.76 4.58
C THR A 162 7.79 -1.83 5.19
N THR A 163 7.22 -3.02 5.45
CA THR A 163 8.01 -4.21 5.79
C THR A 163 8.84 -4.69 4.60
N GLY A 164 8.51 -4.24 3.38
CA GLY A 164 8.88 -4.97 2.19
C GLY A 164 8.21 -6.34 2.19
N ILE A 165 8.71 -7.28 1.40
CA ILE A 165 8.18 -8.64 1.34
C ILE A 165 8.27 -9.31 2.72
N VAL A 166 7.15 -9.83 3.22
CA VAL A 166 7.10 -10.55 4.51
C VAL A 166 7.73 -11.93 4.36
N PRO A 167 8.86 -12.21 5.04
CA PRO A 167 9.49 -13.52 4.96
C PRO A 167 8.65 -14.59 5.67
N ARG A 168 8.38 -15.71 5.01
CA ARG A 168 7.68 -16.86 5.59
C ARG A 168 8.68 -17.68 6.41
N LYS A 169 8.67 -17.46 7.73
CA LYS A 169 9.58 -18.13 8.69
C LYS A 169 8.96 -19.35 9.36
N TYR A 170 7.65 -19.42 9.39
CA TYR A 170 6.88 -20.46 10.03
C TYR A 170 6.14 -21.28 8.97
N ASN A 171 5.58 -22.42 9.36
CA ASN A 171 4.77 -23.24 8.47
C ASN A 171 3.33 -22.67 8.37
N GLU A 172 3.25 -21.40 7.91
CA GLU A 172 1.99 -20.76 7.57
C GLU A 172 1.72 -20.87 6.08
N ARG A 173 0.46 -20.90 5.72
CA ARG A 173 -0.02 -20.93 4.35
C ARG A 173 -1.07 -19.84 4.16
N ASN A 174 -0.78 -18.90 3.26
CA ASN A 174 -1.75 -17.91 2.87
C ASN A 174 -2.73 -18.49 1.85
N TRP A 175 -3.98 -18.06 1.95
CA TRP A 175 -4.98 -18.52 1.02
C TRP A 175 -4.89 -17.74 -0.30
N SER A 176 -4.54 -18.42 -1.39
CA SER A 176 -4.48 -17.85 -2.74
C SER A 176 -5.38 -18.60 -3.75
N GLY A 177 -6.32 -19.43 -3.26
CA GLY A 177 -7.14 -20.29 -4.08
C GLY A 177 -6.36 -21.47 -4.66
N TYR A 178 -5.27 -21.89 -3.99
CA TYR A 178 -4.41 -23.00 -4.42
C TYR A 178 -3.89 -22.87 -5.85
N ARG A 179 -3.55 -21.66 -6.23
CA ARG A 179 -3.01 -21.35 -7.55
C ARG A 179 -1.51 -21.54 -7.57
N GLU A 180 -0.99 -21.70 -8.75
CA GLU A 180 0.46 -21.66 -8.99
C GLU A 180 0.85 -20.22 -9.37
N ILE A 181 2.02 -19.81 -8.90
CA ILE A 181 2.68 -18.55 -9.30
C ILE A 181 3.96 -18.88 -10.04
N LEU A 182 4.30 -18.07 -11.06
CA LEU A 182 5.58 -18.13 -11.74
C LEU A 182 6.60 -17.23 -11.03
N ILE A 183 7.63 -17.85 -10.44
CA ILE A 183 8.79 -17.17 -9.87
C ILE A 183 10.02 -17.65 -10.61
N ASP A 184 10.77 -16.75 -11.25
CA ASP A 184 11.96 -17.03 -12.05
C ASP A 184 11.74 -18.16 -13.08
N GLY A 185 10.57 -18.15 -13.73
CA GLY A 185 10.16 -19.12 -14.74
C GLY A 185 9.75 -20.49 -14.20
N LYS A 186 9.73 -20.68 -12.88
CA LYS A 186 9.30 -21.92 -12.23
C LYS A 186 7.91 -21.74 -11.63
N LYS A 187 7.08 -22.78 -11.81
CA LYS A 187 5.78 -22.88 -11.14
C LYS A 187 5.99 -23.36 -9.72
N VAL A 188 5.51 -22.57 -8.77
CA VAL A 188 5.48 -22.90 -7.34
C VAL A 188 4.09 -22.64 -6.80
N GLU A 189 3.77 -23.18 -5.61
CA GLU A 189 2.53 -22.83 -4.92
C GLU A 189 2.50 -21.33 -4.62
N ASP A 190 1.37 -20.69 -4.92
CA ASP A 190 1.17 -19.28 -4.60
C ASP A 190 0.86 -19.12 -3.11
N ASN A 191 1.85 -18.70 -2.35
CA ASN A 191 1.70 -18.32 -0.94
C ASN A 191 1.81 -16.80 -0.76
N ILE A 192 1.38 -16.03 -1.77
CA ILE A 192 1.36 -14.57 -1.79
C ILE A 192 2.74 -14.00 -1.43
N PRO A 193 3.77 -14.25 -2.27
CA PRO A 193 5.15 -13.89 -1.93
C PRO A 193 5.41 -12.38 -1.91
N GLU A 194 4.55 -11.58 -2.51
CA GLU A 194 4.65 -10.11 -2.52
C GLU A 194 3.97 -9.43 -1.33
N ASP A 195 3.40 -10.19 -0.41
CA ASP A 195 2.69 -9.66 0.76
C ASP A 195 3.58 -8.73 1.59
N GLN A 196 3.04 -7.58 1.95
CA GLN A 196 3.72 -6.54 2.73
C GLN A 196 2.76 -5.81 3.68
N SER A 197 3.31 -5.15 4.68
CA SER A 197 2.54 -4.41 5.69
C SER A 197 3.11 -3.01 5.91
N LEU A 198 2.27 -2.09 6.39
CA LEU A 198 2.71 -0.80 6.93
C LEU A 198 3.05 -0.95 8.43
N VAL A 199 4.10 -0.24 8.83
CA VAL A 199 4.47 -0.06 10.22
C VAL A 199 4.53 1.44 10.49
N ILE A 200 3.88 1.87 11.57
CA ILE A 200 3.80 3.28 11.96
C ILE A 200 4.41 3.41 13.35
N ASN A 201 5.37 4.29 13.49
CA ASN A 201 6.00 4.60 14.76
C ASN A 201 5.24 5.77 15.43
N THR A 202 4.60 5.49 16.59
CA THR A 202 3.76 6.44 17.34
C THR A 202 4.28 6.65 18.74
#